data_a79b863c8387dda0c3dce83e0480e7cc
#
_entry.id   a79b863c8387dda0c3dce83e0480e7cc
#
_cell.length_a   1.000
_cell.length_b   1.000
_cell.length_c   1.000
_cell.angle_alpha   90.00
_cell.angle_beta   90.00
_cell.angle_gamma   90.00
#
_symmetry.space_group_name_H-M   'P 1'
#
loop_
_entity.id
_entity.type
_entity.pdbx_description
1 polymer ?
#
loop_
_entity_poly.entity_id
_entity_poly.type
_entity_poly.pdbx_seq_one_letter_code
_entity_poly.pdbx_strand_id
1 'polypeptide(L)'
;MSPFECGFVTVPLDYRDATGKTIEIAVIRLPASEGEAKGIILTNPGGPGGSGFDDIANTGQELVADLGIQKFDLVGFDTRGVDRSNGLKCISDKERDQALYVDYTPDNANEKAIYEKVDAWDAACEKKFGKAMLNYSTEFIARDMDLIRAGMGFKKLNYLGVSYGTYLGAVYATLFPDHVEAMVLDSAFDPQGDTPEQEKITQAEGFEKAFKNWMTWCEIDANECEFKSTDIRAAWVALNDKLDKKSLIATDGREVNANVMEEATSVALYSDSWWSSLASALHQAELGRGDELQEMADLSNYRKEDGTYLSSTDSFPIIGCASGFFSQVVDDSKNLVKKLKEVSPTFYRNAEAQDYEDKSCDDVFVDQKILTVKFAGSAPIIVIGGKNDPATPLRWSEEMTANMGDSAVLVTYTGEGHGHVAASRCVAKIAGLVFTKKQAPKEGTVCKPDVPVAEPSWWDTAIRNIGGTNVDTELGNYYFSIDSVDAFARYRAIPGSQTSVFASVSRQLTKNGFAFEGSTSEDPSMAPQWFQSATDENALVGVWVETPDSLAKNGMYEPDGELPKGTILVALYYWPPSK
;
A
#
# COMPACT_ATOMS: atom_id res chain seq x y z
N MET A 1 -20.08 -14.96 -10.04
CA MET A 1 -18.90 -15.86 -9.98
C MET A 1 -17.68 -14.97 -9.81
N SER A 2 -16.71 -15.37 -9.00
CA SER A 2 -15.46 -14.59 -8.87
C SER A 2 -14.80 -14.45 -10.25
N PRO A 3 -14.30 -13.27 -10.64
CA PRO A 3 -13.59 -13.09 -11.90
C PRO A 3 -12.19 -13.72 -11.87
N PHE A 4 -11.73 -14.14 -10.69
CA PHE A 4 -10.39 -14.66 -10.47
C PHE A 4 -10.31 -16.18 -10.66
N GLU A 5 -9.17 -16.63 -11.16
CA GLU A 5 -8.75 -18.03 -11.21
C GLU A 5 -7.54 -18.24 -10.30
N CYS A 6 -7.53 -19.32 -9.54
CA CYS A 6 -6.49 -19.61 -8.56
C CYS A 6 -5.90 -21.00 -8.78
N GLY A 7 -4.63 -21.17 -8.47
CA GLY A 7 -3.94 -22.44 -8.59
C GLY A 7 -2.58 -22.45 -7.91
N PHE A 8 -1.85 -23.53 -8.11
CA PHE A 8 -0.51 -23.71 -7.57
C PHE A 8 0.48 -24.07 -8.67
N VAL A 9 1.70 -23.58 -8.52
CA VAL A 9 2.85 -23.97 -9.37
C VAL A 9 3.84 -24.71 -8.50
N THR A 10 4.13 -25.98 -8.84
CA THR A 10 5.13 -26.79 -8.15
C THR A 10 6.54 -26.33 -8.55
N VAL A 11 7.37 -25.97 -7.56
CA VAL A 11 8.75 -25.51 -7.78
C VAL A 11 9.72 -26.29 -6.88
N PRO A 12 11.01 -26.40 -7.24
CA PRO A 12 12.01 -26.98 -6.33
C PRO A 12 12.14 -26.15 -5.04
N LEU A 13 12.21 -26.79 -3.88
CA LEU A 13 12.58 -26.09 -2.64
C LEU A 13 14.01 -25.56 -2.75
N ASP A 14 14.93 -26.37 -3.31
CA ASP A 14 16.33 -26.00 -3.55
C ASP A 14 16.65 -26.14 -5.04
N TYR A 15 16.88 -25.04 -5.73
CA TYR A 15 17.24 -25.04 -7.15
C TYR A 15 18.61 -25.64 -7.46
N ARG A 16 19.42 -25.89 -6.42
CA ARG A 16 20.72 -26.60 -6.54
C ARG A 16 20.56 -28.14 -6.51
N ASP A 17 19.37 -28.61 -6.10
CA ASP A 17 19.02 -30.04 -6.08
C ASP A 17 17.73 -30.29 -6.89
N ALA A 18 17.90 -30.57 -8.18
CA ALA A 18 16.79 -30.82 -9.10
C ALA A 18 15.93 -32.06 -8.78
N THR A 19 16.42 -32.93 -7.90
CA THR A 19 15.74 -34.20 -7.49
C THR A 19 15.19 -34.11 -6.06
N GLY A 20 15.37 -32.96 -5.42
CA GLY A 20 15.01 -32.69 -4.03
C GLY A 20 13.52 -32.47 -3.79
N LYS A 21 13.23 -31.94 -2.64
CA LYS A 21 11.86 -31.57 -2.24
C LYS A 21 11.32 -30.44 -3.12
N THR A 22 10.01 -30.44 -3.32
CA THR A 22 9.28 -29.36 -3.98
C THR A 22 8.38 -28.66 -2.98
N ILE A 23 7.99 -27.42 -3.33
CA ILE A 23 6.97 -26.62 -2.66
C ILE A 23 5.95 -26.12 -3.68
N GLU A 24 4.80 -25.70 -3.20
CA GLU A 24 3.73 -25.14 -4.01
C GLU A 24 3.70 -23.62 -3.88
N ILE A 25 3.72 -22.92 -5.01
CA ILE A 25 3.56 -21.46 -5.09
C ILE A 25 2.11 -21.15 -5.45
N ALA A 26 1.40 -20.47 -4.57
CA ALA A 26 0.03 -20.04 -4.80
C ALA A 26 0.00 -18.86 -5.78
N VAL A 27 -0.87 -18.97 -6.77
CA VAL A 27 -1.03 -18.00 -7.85
C VAL A 27 -2.51 -17.65 -8.01
N ILE A 28 -2.80 -16.37 -8.17
CA ILE A 28 -4.10 -15.83 -8.56
C ILE A 28 -3.97 -15.15 -9.92
N ARG A 29 -4.96 -15.32 -10.78
CA ARG A 29 -5.04 -14.68 -12.09
C ARG A 29 -6.37 -13.95 -12.23
N LEU A 30 -6.31 -12.70 -12.63
CA LEU A 30 -7.44 -11.97 -13.21
C LEU A 30 -7.29 -12.04 -14.73
N PRO A 31 -8.11 -12.83 -15.43
CA PRO A 31 -8.00 -12.99 -16.88
C PRO A 31 -8.26 -11.70 -17.64
N ALA A 32 -7.64 -11.56 -18.81
CA ALA A 32 -7.93 -10.48 -19.73
C ALA A 32 -9.42 -10.38 -20.03
N SER A 33 -10.00 -9.18 -19.89
CA SER A 33 -11.43 -8.94 -20.12
C SER A 33 -11.75 -8.61 -21.59
N GLU A 34 -10.75 -8.27 -22.40
CA GLU A 34 -10.89 -7.91 -23.81
C GLU A 34 -10.19 -8.92 -24.75
N GLY A 35 -10.83 -10.06 -24.97
CA GLY A 35 -10.40 -11.10 -25.91
C GLY A 35 -9.30 -12.01 -25.37
N GLU A 36 -8.47 -12.56 -26.27
CA GLU A 36 -7.33 -13.41 -25.88
C GLU A 36 -6.21 -12.58 -25.28
N ALA A 37 -5.63 -13.07 -24.18
CA ALA A 37 -4.56 -12.37 -23.47
C ALA A 37 -3.34 -12.14 -24.37
N LYS A 38 -2.86 -10.91 -24.46
CA LYS A 38 -1.63 -10.55 -25.19
C LYS A 38 -0.35 -10.88 -24.44
N GLY A 39 -0.45 -11.18 -23.16
CA GLY A 39 0.63 -11.48 -22.26
C GLY A 39 0.17 -11.54 -20.82
N ILE A 40 1.08 -11.83 -19.91
CA ILE A 40 0.85 -11.72 -18.47
C ILE A 40 1.57 -10.50 -17.92
N ILE A 41 1.01 -9.91 -16.86
CA ILE A 41 1.68 -8.97 -15.98
C ILE A 41 1.72 -9.61 -14.61
N LEU A 42 2.91 -10.02 -14.17
CA LEU A 42 3.11 -10.57 -12.84
C LEU A 42 3.41 -9.42 -11.88
N THR A 43 2.83 -9.46 -10.67
CA THR A 43 2.97 -8.38 -9.68
C THR A 43 3.59 -8.89 -8.39
N ASN A 44 4.26 -7.98 -7.67
CA ASN A 44 4.70 -8.20 -6.31
C ASN A 44 4.62 -6.89 -5.51
N PRO A 45 3.86 -6.84 -4.38
CA PRO A 45 3.65 -5.63 -3.59
C PRO A 45 4.86 -5.24 -2.72
N GLY A 46 5.86 -6.10 -2.59
CA GLY A 46 7.04 -5.83 -1.78
C GLY A 46 7.03 -6.48 -0.40
N GLY A 47 7.50 -5.76 0.55
CA GLY A 47 7.82 -6.19 1.90
C GLY A 47 9.34 -6.28 2.08
N PRO A 48 10.02 -7.47 1.94
CA PRO A 48 9.54 -8.76 1.44
C PRO A 48 8.47 -9.43 2.31
N GLY A 49 7.72 -10.35 1.73
CA GLY A 49 6.70 -11.11 2.47
C GLY A 49 5.26 -10.62 2.29
N GLY A 50 5.03 -9.53 1.57
CA GLY A 50 3.68 -9.14 1.16
C GLY A 50 3.03 -10.19 0.25
N SER A 51 1.75 -10.52 0.51
CA SER A 51 1.00 -11.46 -0.30
C SER A 51 0.58 -10.82 -1.62
N GLY A 52 1.22 -11.23 -2.72
CA GLY A 52 0.79 -10.81 -4.06
C GLY A 52 -0.53 -11.46 -4.48
N PHE A 53 -0.90 -12.57 -3.86
CA PHE A 53 -2.20 -13.19 -4.06
C PHE A 53 -3.32 -12.32 -3.49
N ASP A 54 -3.21 -11.87 -2.24
CA ASP A 54 -4.23 -11.03 -1.59
C ASP A 54 -4.24 -9.62 -2.20
N ASP A 55 -3.08 -9.09 -2.58
CA ASP A 55 -2.98 -7.82 -3.30
C ASP A 55 -3.86 -7.82 -4.56
N ILE A 56 -3.68 -8.79 -5.45
CA ILE A 56 -4.48 -8.89 -6.67
C ILE A 56 -5.95 -9.27 -6.41
N ALA A 57 -6.23 -10.05 -5.37
CA ALA A 57 -7.60 -10.37 -5.00
C ALA A 57 -8.39 -9.11 -4.59
N ASN A 58 -7.73 -8.14 -3.96
CA ASN A 58 -8.34 -6.92 -3.43
C ASN A 58 -8.29 -5.76 -4.43
N THR A 59 -7.17 -5.55 -5.12
CA THR A 59 -6.92 -4.34 -5.94
C THR A 59 -6.87 -4.61 -7.45
N GLY A 60 -6.83 -5.88 -7.87
CA GLY A 60 -6.51 -6.24 -9.26
C GLY A 60 -7.47 -5.67 -10.30
N GLN A 61 -8.76 -5.53 -10.01
CA GLN A 61 -9.72 -4.97 -10.96
C GLN A 61 -9.49 -3.46 -11.18
N GLU A 62 -9.23 -2.74 -10.10
CA GLU A 62 -8.90 -1.32 -10.12
C GLU A 62 -7.56 -1.09 -10.85
N LEU A 63 -6.55 -1.87 -10.53
CA LEU A 63 -5.25 -1.80 -11.19
C LEU A 63 -5.34 -2.05 -12.71
N VAL A 64 -6.19 -2.99 -13.15
CA VAL A 64 -6.44 -3.23 -14.59
C VAL A 64 -7.07 -2.00 -15.26
N ALA A 65 -8.02 -1.35 -14.59
CA ALA A 65 -8.67 -0.15 -15.09
C ALA A 65 -7.69 1.04 -15.18
N ASP A 66 -6.98 1.33 -14.12
CA ASP A 66 -6.05 2.46 -14.03
C ASP A 66 -4.89 2.38 -15.02
N LEU A 67 -4.36 1.18 -15.22
CA LEU A 67 -3.30 0.93 -16.18
C LEU A 67 -3.79 0.78 -17.63
N GLY A 68 -5.09 0.60 -17.86
CA GLY A 68 -5.63 0.32 -19.19
C GLY A 68 -5.11 -0.99 -19.79
N ILE A 69 -4.99 -2.03 -18.98
CA ILE A 69 -4.37 -3.33 -19.34
C ILE A 69 -5.37 -4.47 -19.55
N GLN A 70 -6.61 -4.18 -19.93
CA GLN A 70 -7.71 -5.15 -20.11
C GLN A 70 -7.40 -6.32 -21.07
N LYS A 71 -6.32 -6.20 -21.85
CA LYS A 71 -5.84 -7.25 -22.80
C LYS A 71 -4.72 -8.12 -22.23
N PHE A 72 -4.44 -8.01 -20.95
CA PHE A 72 -3.41 -8.81 -20.27
C PHE A 72 -4.05 -9.60 -19.13
N ASP A 73 -3.51 -10.78 -18.87
CA ASP A 73 -3.79 -11.46 -17.63
C ASP A 73 -2.96 -10.77 -16.53
N LEU A 74 -3.62 -10.32 -15.46
CA LEU A 74 -2.95 -9.82 -14.27
C LEU A 74 -2.76 -10.95 -13.28
N VAL A 75 -1.54 -11.14 -12.80
CA VAL A 75 -1.16 -12.30 -12.00
C VAL A 75 -0.47 -11.88 -10.72
N GLY A 76 -1.04 -12.28 -9.59
CA GLY A 76 -0.40 -12.20 -8.27
C GLY A 76 0.08 -13.56 -7.80
N PHE A 77 1.03 -13.58 -6.90
CA PHE A 77 1.51 -14.81 -6.28
C PHE A 77 2.06 -14.54 -4.88
N ASP A 78 1.86 -15.50 -3.99
CA ASP A 78 2.59 -15.51 -2.72
C ASP A 78 4.00 -16.05 -3.00
N THR A 79 5.02 -15.28 -2.66
CA THR A 79 6.41 -15.76 -2.80
C THR A 79 6.63 -16.95 -1.88
N ARG A 80 7.64 -17.78 -2.18
CA ARG A 80 8.01 -18.90 -1.30
C ARG A 80 8.16 -18.43 0.15
N GLY A 81 7.58 -19.15 1.10
CA GLY A 81 7.57 -18.80 2.51
C GLY A 81 6.49 -17.81 2.92
N VAL A 82 5.67 -17.32 1.99
CA VAL A 82 4.58 -16.39 2.27
C VAL A 82 3.24 -17.13 2.18
N ASP A 83 2.44 -16.98 3.18
CA ASP A 83 1.05 -17.44 3.35
C ASP A 83 0.75 -18.80 2.69
N ARG A 84 0.06 -18.80 1.52
CA ARG A 84 -0.37 -20.03 0.81
C ARG A 84 0.80 -20.79 0.19
N SER A 85 1.96 -20.11 0.03
CA SER A 85 3.18 -20.68 -0.54
C SER A 85 4.13 -21.22 0.54
N ASN A 86 3.62 -22.12 1.37
CA ASN A 86 4.35 -22.70 2.50
C ASN A 86 4.83 -21.65 3.52
N GLY A 87 3.91 -20.79 3.95
CA GLY A 87 4.15 -19.67 4.87
C GLY A 87 5.06 -20.05 6.04
N LEU A 88 6.11 -19.28 6.23
CA LEU A 88 7.03 -19.43 7.34
C LEU A 88 6.34 -18.96 8.62
N LYS A 89 6.44 -19.76 9.67
CA LYS A 89 5.92 -19.43 10.99
C LYS A 89 6.85 -20.05 12.04
N CYS A 90 7.65 -19.20 12.68
CA CYS A 90 8.67 -19.61 13.64
C CYS A 90 8.07 -19.84 15.03
N ILE A 91 7.24 -18.92 15.47
CA ILE A 91 6.60 -18.91 16.79
C ILE A 91 5.08 -18.87 16.66
N SER A 92 4.37 -19.06 17.77
CA SER A 92 2.90 -18.91 17.79
C SER A 92 2.48 -17.45 17.76
N ASP A 93 1.22 -17.17 17.34
CA ASP A 93 0.68 -15.82 17.32
C ASP A 93 0.68 -15.15 18.70
N LYS A 94 0.43 -15.93 19.76
CA LYS A 94 0.52 -15.45 21.15
C LYS A 94 1.95 -15.06 21.56
N GLU A 95 2.95 -15.81 21.14
CA GLU A 95 4.36 -15.45 21.39
C GLU A 95 4.73 -14.21 20.59
N ARG A 96 4.16 -14.06 19.39
CA ARG A 96 4.34 -12.89 18.53
C ARG A 96 3.76 -11.62 19.19
N ASP A 97 2.53 -11.66 19.70
CA ASP A 97 1.93 -10.56 20.46
C ASP A 97 2.85 -10.11 21.61
N GLN A 98 3.51 -11.07 22.28
CA GLN A 98 4.42 -10.78 23.39
C GLN A 98 5.78 -10.24 22.94
N ALA A 99 6.16 -10.40 21.70
CA ALA A 99 7.43 -9.94 21.15
C ALA A 99 7.33 -8.57 20.48
N LEU A 100 6.31 -8.33 19.63
CA LEU A 100 6.21 -7.14 18.81
C LEU A 100 5.84 -5.86 19.58
N TYR A 101 5.08 -5.98 20.66
CA TYR A 101 4.60 -4.81 21.41
C TYR A 101 5.37 -4.58 22.70
N VAL A 102 6.62 -5.00 22.74
CA VAL A 102 7.50 -4.73 23.87
C VAL A 102 7.97 -3.29 23.79
N ASP A 103 8.16 -2.70 24.95
CA ASP A 103 8.75 -1.38 25.07
C ASP A 103 10.26 -1.45 24.86
N TYR A 104 10.74 -0.85 23.78
CA TYR A 104 12.16 -0.79 23.39
C TYR A 104 12.89 0.44 23.92
N THR A 105 12.32 1.20 24.84
CA THR A 105 12.95 2.43 25.31
C THR A 105 14.25 2.15 26.09
N PRO A 106 15.35 2.85 25.79
CA PRO A 106 16.68 2.57 26.29
C PRO A 106 16.86 2.57 27.80
N ASP A 107 16.03 3.31 28.52
CA ASP A 107 16.08 3.43 29.98
C ASP A 107 15.28 2.34 30.70
N ASN A 108 14.77 1.36 29.94
CA ASN A 108 13.89 0.36 30.50
C ASN A 108 14.67 -0.83 31.11
N ALA A 109 14.33 -1.19 32.34
CA ALA A 109 14.89 -2.37 33.01
C ALA A 109 14.58 -3.70 32.26
N ASN A 110 13.83 -3.65 31.18
CA ASN A 110 13.41 -4.78 30.35
C ASN A 110 14.27 -5.00 29.10
N GLU A 111 15.24 -4.14 28.78
CA GLU A 111 16.09 -4.23 27.58
C GLU A 111 16.62 -5.66 27.35
N LYS A 112 17.23 -6.25 28.36
CA LYS A 112 17.71 -7.63 28.29
C LYS A 112 16.61 -8.64 27.95
N ALA A 113 15.39 -8.43 28.48
CA ALA A 113 14.26 -9.31 28.20
C ALA A 113 13.75 -9.19 26.75
N ILE A 114 13.99 -8.06 26.09
CA ILE A 114 13.68 -7.82 24.70
C ILE A 114 14.60 -8.65 23.79
N TYR A 115 15.92 -8.50 24.00
CA TYR A 115 16.90 -9.29 23.23
C TYR A 115 16.71 -10.79 23.44
N GLU A 116 16.41 -11.22 24.69
CA GLU A 116 16.08 -12.64 24.97
C GLU A 116 14.86 -13.13 24.16
N LYS A 117 13.92 -12.27 23.78
CA LYS A 117 12.77 -12.64 22.93
C LYS A 117 13.12 -12.69 21.45
N VAL A 118 13.95 -11.76 20.97
CA VAL A 118 14.48 -11.78 19.60
C VAL A 118 15.32 -13.03 19.42
N ASP A 119 16.27 -13.31 20.31
CA ASP A 119 17.09 -14.53 20.30
C ASP A 119 16.23 -15.80 20.35
N ALA A 120 15.13 -15.78 21.12
CA ALA A 120 14.20 -16.91 21.19
C ALA A 120 13.45 -17.15 19.87
N TRP A 121 13.12 -16.06 19.15
CA TRP A 121 12.50 -16.16 17.82
C TRP A 121 13.50 -16.73 16.81
N ASP A 122 14.73 -16.23 16.76
CA ASP A 122 15.79 -16.72 15.88
C ASP A 122 16.05 -18.21 16.13
N ALA A 123 16.23 -18.60 17.39
CA ALA A 123 16.42 -20.00 17.77
C ALA A 123 15.22 -20.89 17.39
N ALA A 124 13.98 -20.36 17.44
CA ALA A 124 12.81 -21.11 17.03
C ALA A 124 12.76 -21.31 15.50
N CYS A 125 13.14 -20.26 14.72
CA CYS A 125 13.28 -20.35 13.27
C CYS A 125 14.35 -21.36 12.86
N GLU A 126 15.55 -21.25 13.45
CA GLU A 126 16.65 -22.18 13.16
C GLU A 126 16.28 -23.62 13.51
N LYS A 127 15.69 -23.85 14.67
CA LYS A 127 15.25 -25.20 15.09
C LYS A 127 14.23 -25.80 14.15
N LYS A 128 13.31 -24.98 13.58
CA LYS A 128 12.22 -25.45 12.73
C LYS A 128 12.64 -25.64 11.28
N PHE A 129 13.42 -24.73 10.74
CA PHE A 129 13.76 -24.66 9.32
C PHE A 129 15.25 -24.89 9.05
N GLY A 130 16.14 -24.53 9.96
CA GLY A 130 17.59 -24.69 9.83
C GLY A 130 18.11 -24.12 8.51
N LYS A 131 19.03 -24.84 7.87
CA LYS A 131 19.61 -24.42 6.57
C LYS A 131 18.61 -24.30 5.42
N ALA A 132 17.38 -24.82 5.57
CA ALA A 132 16.36 -24.63 4.54
C ALA A 132 15.96 -23.16 4.39
N MET A 133 16.19 -22.32 5.41
CA MET A 133 15.96 -20.87 5.33
C MET A 133 16.74 -20.20 4.18
N LEU A 134 17.91 -20.72 3.83
CA LEU A 134 18.70 -20.24 2.68
C LEU A 134 17.99 -20.38 1.32
N ASN A 135 16.94 -21.19 1.25
CA ASN A 135 16.19 -21.42 0.02
C ASN A 135 15.07 -20.38 -0.20
N TYR A 136 14.96 -19.38 0.68
CA TYR A 136 13.95 -18.33 0.57
C TYR A 136 14.52 -17.00 0.05
N SER A 137 15.70 -17.05 -0.60
CA SER A 137 16.35 -15.87 -1.17
C SER A 137 15.60 -15.29 -2.37
N THR A 138 15.79 -14.00 -2.62
CA THR A 138 15.27 -13.28 -3.79
C THR A 138 15.65 -13.94 -5.11
N GLU A 139 16.86 -14.54 -5.20
CA GLU A 139 17.28 -15.32 -6.37
C GLU A 139 16.34 -16.50 -6.64
N PHE A 140 15.95 -17.22 -5.59
CA PHE A 140 15.07 -18.38 -5.74
C PHE A 140 13.64 -17.95 -6.04
N ILE A 141 13.17 -16.84 -5.47
CA ILE A 141 11.87 -16.24 -5.81
C ILE A 141 11.83 -15.82 -7.29
N ALA A 142 12.90 -15.22 -7.81
CA ALA A 142 12.99 -14.86 -9.23
C ALA A 142 12.94 -16.11 -10.15
N ARG A 143 13.49 -17.23 -9.71
CA ARG A 143 13.39 -18.51 -10.44
C ARG A 143 11.97 -19.10 -10.41
N ASP A 144 11.23 -18.92 -9.29
CA ASP A 144 9.81 -19.26 -9.21
C ASP A 144 8.99 -18.44 -10.21
N MET A 145 9.27 -17.14 -10.33
CA MET A 145 8.61 -16.28 -11.32
C MET A 145 8.80 -16.81 -12.75
N ASP A 146 9.99 -17.29 -13.08
CA ASP A 146 10.22 -17.86 -14.42
C ASP A 146 9.45 -19.17 -14.65
N LEU A 147 9.29 -20.00 -13.62
CA LEU A 147 8.45 -21.20 -13.68
C LEU A 147 6.96 -20.84 -13.78
N ILE A 148 6.48 -19.80 -13.08
CA ILE A 148 5.10 -19.29 -13.22
C ILE A 148 4.88 -18.84 -14.66
N ARG A 149 5.76 -17.99 -15.23
CA ARG A 149 5.70 -17.54 -16.62
C ARG A 149 5.62 -18.74 -17.59
N ALA A 150 6.52 -19.71 -17.43
CA ALA A 150 6.58 -20.89 -18.30
C ALA A 150 5.34 -21.78 -18.14
N GLY A 151 4.87 -22.01 -16.91
CA GLY A 151 3.67 -22.77 -16.60
C GLY A 151 2.40 -22.17 -17.20
N MET A 152 2.34 -20.84 -17.32
CA MET A 152 1.26 -20.12 -17.99
C MET A 152 1.40 -20.06 -19.52
N GLY A 153 2.48 -20.62 -20.09
CA GLY A 153 2.69 -20.75 -21.54
C GLY A 153 3.24 -19.49 -22.23
N PHE A 154 3.70 -18.48 -21.50
CA PHE A 154 4.23 -17.25 -22.07
C PHE A 154 5.76 -17.29 -22.23
N LYS A 155 6.25 -16.77 -23.36
CA LYS A 155 7.69 -16.69 -23.65
C LYS A 155 8.39 -15.60 -22.85
N LYS A 156 7.69 -14.51 -22.56
CA LYS A 156 8.21 -13.34 -21.87
C LYS A 156 7.24 -12.89 -20.80
N LEU A 157 7.76 -12.17 -19.80
CA LEU A 157 7.05 -11.66 -18.65
C LEU A 157 7.00 -10.13 -18.70
N ASN A 158 5.81 -9.55 -18.52
CA ASN A 158 5.71 -8.18 -18.02
C ASN A 158 5.65 -8.23 -16.50
N TYR A 159 6.24 -7.24 -15.84
CA TYR A 159 6.34 -7.23 -14.39
C TYR A 159 6.08 -5.85 -13.80
N LEU A 160 5.30 -5.81 -12.72
CA LEU A 160 5.10 -4.65 -11.86
C LEU A 160 5.55 -5.03 -10.44
N GLY A 161 6.60 -4.40 -9.97
CA GLY A 161 7.08 -4.56 -8.59
C GLY A 161 7.02 -3.26 -7.85
N VAL A 162 6.59 -3.30 -6.58
CA VAL A 162 6.57 -2.16 -5.68
C VAL A 162 7.55 -2.42 -4.53
N SER A 163 8.28 -1.39 -4.10
CA SER A 163 9.18 -1.51 -2.94
C SER A 163 10.23 -2.63 -3.11
N TYR A 164 10.38 -3.57 -2.18
CA TYR A 164 11.21 -4.77 -2.35
C TYR A 164 10.91 -5.50 -3.68
N GLY A 165 9.66 -5.48 -4.15
CA GLY A 165 9.30 -6.08 -5.44
C GLY A 165 10.11 -5.52 -6.63
N THR A 166 10.67 -4.32 -6.52
CA THR A 166 11.54 -3.72 -7.53
C THR A 166 12.90 -4.42 -7.58
N TYR A 167 13.49 -4.71 -6.42
CA TYR A 167 14.71 -5.50 -6.35
C TYR A 167 14.49 -6.92 -6.87
N LEU A 168 13.36 -7.55 -6.51
CA LEU A 168 12.98 -8.86 -7.06
C LEU A 168 12.88 -8.81 -8.61
N GLY A 169 12.24 -7.77 -9.17
CA GLY A 169 12.16 -7.55 -10.62
C GLY A 169 13.53 -7.37 -11.26
N ALA A 170 14.41 -6.59 -10.63
CA ALA A 170 15.78 -6.36 -11.10
C ALA A 170 16.63 -7.65 -11.04
N VAL A 171 16.49 -8.48 -10.01
CA VAL A 171 17.10 -9.82 -9.92
C VAL A 171 16.58 -10.72 -11.03
N TYR A 172 15.26 -10.75 -11.28
CA TYR A 172 14.68 -11.50 -12.39
C TYR A 172 15.25 -11.06 -13.74
N ALA A 173 15.31 -9.76 -14.01
CA ALA A 173 15.88 -9.22 -15.25
C ALA A 173 17.37 -9.56 -15.42
N THR A 174 18.11 -9.62 -14.31
CA THR A 174 19.52 -10.03 -14.31
C THR A 174 19.70 -11.49 -14.67
N LEU A 175 18.85 -12.38 -14.10
CA LEU A 175 18.94 -13.84 -14.32
C LEU A 175 18.35 -14.26 -15.67
N PHE A 176 17.32 -13.59 -16.13
CA PHE A 176 16.51 -13.97 -17.31
C PHE A 176 16.30 -12.81 -18.28
N PRO A 177 17.35 -12.14 -18.78
CA PRO A 177 17.22 -10.93 -19.61
C PRO A 177 16.41 -11.15 -20.90
N ASP A 178 16.44 -12.35 -21.46
CA ASP A 178 15.69 -12.70 -22.68
C ASP A 178 14.20 -12.99 -22.41
N HIS A 179 13.80 -13.18 -21.15
CA HIS A 179 12.42 -13.43 -20.73
C HIS A 179 11.67 -12.17 -20.32
N VAL A 180 12.32 -11.02 -20.30
CA VAL A 180 11.69 -9.74 -19.98
C VAL A 180 10.99 -9.16 -21.22
N GLU A 181 9.72 -8.75 -21.06
CA GLU A 181 8.95 -8.06 -22.11
C GLU A 181 8.83 -6.56 -21.82
N ALA A 182 8.52 -6.19 -20.58
CA ALA A 182 8.54 -4.83 -20.05
C ALA A 182 8.48 -4.87 -18.52
N MET A 183 9.05 -3.86 -17.85
CA MET A 183 9.02 -3.77 -16.39
C MET A 183 8.65 -2.37 -15.90
N VAL A 184 7.92 -2.34 -14.80
CA VAL A 184 7.63 -1.17 -13.99
C VAL A 184 8.12 -1.49 -12.58
N LEU A 185 9.08 -0.70 -12.10
CA LEU A 185 9.71 -0.82 -10.79
C LEU A 185 9.37 0.43 -10.00
N ASP A 186 8.33 0.35 -9.16
CA ASP A 186 7.73 1.48 -8.47
C ASP A 186 8.24 1.58 -7.03
N SER A 187 8.65 2.76 -6.59
CA SER A 187 9.24 2.99 -5.26
C SER A 187 10.45 2.08 -5.03
N ALA A 188 11.49 2.28 -5.84
CA ALA A 188 12.56 1.31 -5.97
C ALA A 188 13.41 1.16 -4.70
N PHE A 189 13.59 -0.09 -4.26
CA PHE A 189 14.53 -0.50 -3.24
C PHE A 189 15.81 -1.02 -3.90
N ASP A 190 16.94 -0.35 -3.66
CA ASP A 190 18.26 -0.78 -4.14
C ASP A 190 19.22 -1.04 -2.97
N PRO A 191 19.39 -2.32 -2.57
CA PRO A 191 20.25 -2.66 -1.44
C PRO A 191 21.74 -2.67 -1.77
N GLN A 192 22.16 -2.35 -3.00
CA GLN A 192 23.57 -2.46 -3.42
C GLN A 192 24.31 -1.13 -3.49
N GLY A 193 23.60 0.00 -3.48
CA GLY A 193 24.19 1.33 -3.62
C GLY A 193 24.82 1.87 -2.34
N ASP A 194 24.29 1.48 -1.21
CA ASP A 194 24.64 2.02 0.11
C ASP A 194 25.46 1.05 0.98
N THR A 195 26.21 1.60 1.94
CA THR A 195 26.64 0.83 3.11
C THR A 195 25.45 0.65 4.05
N PRO A 196 25.48 -0.34 4.97
CA PRO A 196 24.42 -0.53 5.97
C PRO A 196 24.10 0.74 6.75
N GLU A 197 25.13 1.54 7.12
CA GLU A 197 24.94 2.82 7.80
C GLU A 197 24.21 3.82 6.92
N GLN A 198 24.62 3.91 5.63
CA GLN A 198 24.02 4.87 4.71
C GLN A 198 22.58 4.52 4.39
N GLU A 199 22.25 3.25 4.21
CA GLU A 199 20.89 2.77 4.00
C GLU A 199 19.96 3.24 5.13
N LYS A 200 20.37 3.00 6.38
CA LYS A 200 19.60 3.41 7.56
C LYS A 200 19.44 4.92 7.68
N ILE A 201 20.49 5.69 7.41
CA ILE A 201 20.43 7.17 7.41
C ILE A 201 19.48 7.65 6.31
N THR A 202 19.61 7.14 5.09
CA THR A 202 18.80 7.54 3.94
C THR A 202 17.31 7.29 4.19
N GLN A 203 16.96 6.13 4.75
CA GLN A 203 15.57 5.81 5.09
C GLN A 203 15.04 6.68 6.24
N ALA A 204 15.85 6.89 7.29
CA ALA A 204 15.48 7.76 8.41
C ALA A 204 15.23 9.21 7.98
N GLU A 205 16.02 9.74 7.04
CA GLU A 205 15.78 11.06 6.41
C GLU A 205 14.46 11.08 5.63
N GLY A 206 14.12 9.99 4.94
CA GLY A 206 12.84 9.84 4.23
C GLY A 206 11.64 9.93 5.16
N PHE A 207 11.63 9.14 6.24
CA PHE A 207 10.55 9.18 7.25
C PHE A 207 10.46 10.54 7.95
N GLU A 208 11.58 11.12 8.34
CA GLU A 208 11.60 12.45 8.96
C GLU A 208 11.07 13.54 8.04
N LYS A 209 11.35 13.45 6.74
CA LYS A 209 10.80 14.35 5.73
C LYS A 209 9.29 14.18 5.58
N ALA A 210 8.80 12.96 5.46
CA ALA A 210 7.37 12.68 5.37
C ALA A 210 6.63 13.16 6.62
N PHE A 211 7.20 12.97 7.81
CA PHE A 211 6.65 13.50 9.06
C PHE A 211 6.58 15.04 9.06
N LYS A 212 7.61 15.72 8.54
CA LYS A 212 7.56 17.19 8.37
C LYS A 212 6.45 17.63 7.42
N ASN A 213 6.23 16.89 6.35
CA ASN A 213 5.15 17.17 5.40
C ASN A 213 3.78 16.96 6.07
N TRP A 214 3.59 15.87 6.83
CA TRP A 214 2.40 15.64 7.62
C TRP A 214 2.14 16.75 8.64
N MET A 215 3.16 17.22 9.39
CA MET A 215 3.02 18.35 10.31
C MET A 215 2.57 19.62 9.58
N THR A 216 3.15 19.90 8.40
CA THR A 216 2.79 21.06 7.59
C THR A 216 1.35 20.96 7.11
N TRP A 217 0.89 19.79 6.69
CA TRP A 217 -0.51 19.54 6.35
C TRP A 217 -1.42 19.80 7.57
N CYS A 218 -1.07 19.27 8.72
CA CYS A 218 -1.83 19.44 9.95
C CYS A 218 -1.92 20.92 10.41
N GLU A 219 -0.90 21.73 10.16
CA GLU A 219 -0.91 23.17 10.42
C GLU A 219 -1.84 23.94 9.45
N ILE A 220 -1.90 23.50 8.19
CA ILE A 220 -2.68 24.16 7.13
C ILE A 220 -4.15 23.76 7.21
N ASP A 221 -4.43 22.48 7.39
CA ASP A 221 -5.79 21.91 7.40
C ASP A 221 -6.30 21.63 8.81
N ALA A 222 -6.56 22.71 9.55
CA ALA A 222 -7.03 22.63 10.93
C ALA A 222 -8.43 21.97 11.09
N ASN A 223 -9.14 21.69 10.00
CA ASN A 223 -10.42 20.99 10.06
C ASN A 223 -10.24 19.47 9.97
N GLU A 224 -9.27 19.02 9.19
CA GLU A 224 -8.97 17.60 9.00
C GLU A 224 -7.97 17.06 10.02
N CYS A 225 -7.11 17.91 10.60
CA CYS A 225 -6.19 17.53 11.65
C CYS A 225 -6.80 17.70 13.03
N GLU A 226 -7.08 16.60 13.73
CA GLU A 226 -7.58 16.62 15.11
C GLU A 226 -6.45 16.77 16.15
N PHE A 227 -5.22 16.41 15.83
CA PHE A 227 -4.04 16.55 16.70
C PHE A 227 -3.52 17.99 16.69
N LYS A 228 -4.24 18.87 17.41
CA LYS A 228 -4.03 20.33 17.39
C LYS A 228 -2.99 20.79 18.39
N SER A 229 -1.93 21.44 17.92
CA SER A 229 -0.92 22.07 18.76
C SER A 229 -0.32 23.31 18.06
N THR A 230 0.23 24.23 18.84
CA THR A 230 1.08 25.32 18.31
C THR A 230 2.47 24.83 17.90
N ASP A 231 2.87 23.67 18.35
CA ASP A 231 4.09 22.94 17.97
C ASP A 231 3.74 21.45 17.94
N ILE A 232 3.42 20.94 16.75
CA ILE A 232 2.95 19.58 16.54
C ILE A 232 4.04 18.57 16.89
N ARG A 233 5.32 18.86 16.55
CA ARG A 233 6.44 18.00 16.92
C ARG A 233 6.58 17.90 18.43
N ALA A 234 6.57 19.02 19.13
CA ALA A 234 6.69 19.02 20.59
C ALA A 234 5.52 18.27 21.26
N ALA A 235 4.31 18.38 20.72
CA ALA A 235 3.14 17.64 21.19
C ALA A 235 3.31 16.12 20.94
N TRP A 236 3.77 15.72 19.75
CA TRP A 236 4.06 14.33 19.42
C TRP A 236 5.12 13.73 20.37
N VAL A 237 6.24 14.44 20.57
CA VAL A 237 7.31 14.02 21.48
C VAL A 237 6.79 13.90 22.91
N ALA A 238 5.99 14.87 23.38
CA ALA A 238 5.44 14.84 24.75
C ALA A 238 4.47 13.65 24.94
N LEU A 239 3.67 13.31 23.92
CA LEU A 239 2.80 12.15 23.94
C LEU A 239 3.62 10.84 23.94
N ASN A 240 4.64 10.74 23.10
CA ASN A 240 5.54 9.60 23.04
C ASN A 240 6.23 9.39 24.41
N ASP A 241 6.81 10.45 25.02
CA ASP A 241 7.40 10.40 26.37
C ASP A 241 6.41 10.01 27.48
N LYS A 242 5.13 10.35 27.29
CA LYS A 242 4.06 9.96 28.22
C LYS A 242 3.74 8.47 28.11
N LEU A 243 3.67 7.95 26.87
CA LEU A 243 3.41 6.53 26.58
C LEU A 243 4.58 5.64 27.00
N ASP A 244 5.80 6.14 26.87
CA ASP A 244 7.01 5.51 27.35
C ASP A 244 6.98 5.30 28.88
N LYS A 245 6.61 6.33 29.63
CA LYS A 245 6.50 6.26 31.10
C LYS A 245 5.31 5.44 31.57
N LYS A 246 4.25 5.39 30.81
CA LYS A 246 3.01 4.71 31.15
C LYS A 246 2.20 4.43 29.89
N SER A 247 2.17 3.18 29.49
CA SER A 247 1.33 2.69 28.40
C SER A 247 -0.16 2.95 28.64
N LEU A 248 -0.92 3.14 27.56
CA LEU A 248 -2.37 2.98 27.55
C LEU A 248 -2.70 1.50 27.44
N ILE A 249 -3.95 1.17 27.69
CA ILE A 249 -4.47 -0.19 27.50
C ILE A 249 -5.59 -0.11 26.46
N ALA A 250 -5.42 -0.79 25.35
CA ALA A 250 -6.42 -0.94 24.32
C ALA A 250 -7.61 -1.79 24.83
N THR A 251 -8.73 -1.74 24.13
CA THR A 251 -9.98 -2.46 24.53
C THR A 251 -9.80 -3.99 24.53
N ASP A 252 -8.87 -4.50 23.73
CA ASP A 252 -8.49 -5.93 23.71
C ASP A 252 -7.50 -6.33 24.82
N GLY A 253 -7.06 -5.37 25.66
CA GLY A 253 -6.18 -5.57 26.80
C GLY A 253 -4.70 -5.47 26.49
N ARG A 254 -4.29 -5.16 25.24
CA ARG A 254 -2.88 -4.95 24.89
C ARG A 254 -2.37 -3.57 25.34
N GLU A 255 -1.08 -3.48 25.58
CA GLU A 255 -0.41 -2.24 25.92
C GLU A 255 -0.11 -1.41 24.67
N VAL A 256 -0.43 -0.11 24.72
CA VAL A 256 -0.09 0.88 23.71
C VAL A 256 0.98 1.80 24.30
N ASN A 257 2.21 1.49 23.98
CA ASN A 257 3.41 2.18 24.46
C ASN A 257 3.97 3.14 23.38
N ALA A 258 5.15 3.71 23.64
CA ALA A 258 5.81 4.62 22.71
C ALA A 258 6.13 3.96 21.35
N ASN A 259 6.51 2.67 21.34
CA ASN A 259 6.82 1.94 20.10
C ASN A 259 5.60 1.75 19.24
N VAL A 260 4.44 1.40 19.82
CA VAL A 260 3.16 1.30 19.10
C VAL A 260 2.81 2.63 18.43
N MET A 261 3.03 3.75 19.12
CA MET A 261 2.80 5.08 18.55
C MET A 261 3.76 5.41 17.42
N GLU A 262 5.04 5.05 17.53
CA GLU A 262 6.03 5.26 16.46
C GLU A 262 5.71 4.39 15.24
N GLU A 263 5.34 3.13 15.45
CA GLU A 263 4.92 2.21 14.40
C GLU A 263 3.67 2.72 13.66
N ALA A 264 2.64 3.12 14.41
CA ALA A 264 1.43 3.73 13.85
C ALA A 264 1.75 5.01 13.06
N THR A 265 2.66 5.85 13.57
CA THR A 265 3.10 7.05 12.85
C THR A 265 3.81 6.66 11.55
N SER A 266 4.73 5.70 11.61
CA SER A 266 5.52 5.27 10.44
C SER A 266 4.63 4.71 9.33
N VAL A 267 3.69 3.82 9.66
CA VAL A 267 2.78 3.24 8.66
C VAL A 267 1.87 4.29 8.02
N ALA A 268 1.42 5.28 8.78
CA ALA A 268 0.58 6.36 8.25
C ALA A 268 1.33 7.27 7.25
N LEU A 269 2.65 7.34 7.33
CA LEU A 269 3.45 8.14 6.40
C LEU A 269 3.61 7.48 5.02
N TYR A 270 3.18 6.23 4.85
CA TYR A 270 3.17 5.55 3.55
C TYR A 270 2.13 6.14 2.57
N SER A 271 1.11 6.85 3.06
CA SER A 271 0.12 7.51 2.21
C SER A 271 -0.46 8.75 2.89
N ASP A 272 -0.60 9.84 2.15
CA ASP A 272 -1.28 11.05 2.63
C ASP A 272 -2.78 10.83 2.91
N SER A 273 -3.38 9.79 2.34
CA SER A 273 -4.75 9.38 2.67
C SER A 273 -4.94 8.92 4.13
N TRP A 274 -3.86 8.54 4.81
CA TRP A 274 -3.88 8.11 6.22
C TRP A 274 -3.55 9.24 7.21
N TRP A 275 -3.24 10.43 6.72
CA TRP A 275 -2.79 11.54 7.57
C TRP A 275 -3.85 12.04 8.55
N SER A 276 -5.11 12.09 8.14
CA SER A 276 -6.22 12.42 9.03
C SER A 276 -6.45 11.34 10.08
N SER A 277 -6.34 10.06 9.71
CA SER A 277 -6.45 8.93 10.64
C SER A 277 -5.33 8.95 11.68
N LEU A 278 -4.10 9.27 11.29
CA LEU A 278 -3.00 9.47 12.23
C LEU A 278 -3.30 10.61 13.21
N ALA A 279 -3.80 11.73 12.71
CA ALA A 279 -4.14 12.87 13.57
C ALA A 279 -5.25 12.52 14.56
N SER A 280 -6.27 11.75 14.14
CA SER A 280 -7.30 11.21 15.05
C SER A 280 -6.70 10.29 16.09
N ALA A 281 -5.93 9.28 15.68
CA ALA A 281 -5.33 8.30 16.57
C ALA A 281 -4.45 8.95 17.66
N LEU A 282 -3.63 9.93 17.29
CA LEU A 282 -2.81 10.70 18.24
C LEU A 282 -3.68 11.53 19.20
N HIS A 283 -4.73 12.18 18.70
CA HIS A 283 -5.67 12.90 19.55
C HIS A 283 -6.41 11.98 20.52
N GLN A 284 -6.87 10.82 20.07
CA GLN A 284 -7.49 9.81 20.94
C GLN A 284 -6.52 9.34 22.04
N ALA A 285 -5.25 9.15 21.70
CA ALA A 285 -4.23 8.76 22.68
C ALA A 285 -3.97 9.87 23.74
N GLU A 286 -4.02 11.17 23.38
CA GLU A 286 -4.00 12.27 24.35
C GLU A 286 -5.16 12.16 25.36
N LEU A 287 -6.34 11.73 24.87
CA LEU A 287 -7.54 11.52 25.69
C LEU A 287 -7.51 10.20 26.47
N GLY A 288 -6.45 9.39 26.34
CA GLY A 288 -6.26 8.15 27.07
C GLY A 288 -6.86 6.91 26.38
N ARG A 289 -7.16 6.97 25.10
CA ARG A 289 -7.66 5.88 24.25
C ARG A 289 -6.60 5.48 23.23
N GLY A 290 -6.16 4.23 23.25
CA GLY A 290 -5.05 3.76 22.44
C GLY A 290 -5.43 2.88 21.26
N ASP A 291 -6.72 2.59 21.08
CA ASP A 291 -7.19 1.59 20.12
C ASP A 291 -6.80 1.91 18.67
N GLU A 292 -7.00 3.15 18.21
CA GLU A 292 -6.66 3.56 16.85
C GLU A 292 -5.14 3.46 16.56
N LEU A 293 -4.28 3.83 17.52
CA LEU A 293 -2.82 3.62 17.38
C LEU A 293 -2.48 2.13 17.28
N GLN A 294 -3.18 1.30 18.08
CA GLN A 294 -2.97 -0.14 18.06
C GLN A 294 -3.39 -0.77 16.74
N GLU A 295 -4.51 -0.34 16.18
CA GLU A 295 -5.01 -0.82 14.87
C GLU A 295 -4.05 -0.46 13.74
N MET A 296 -3.50 0.76 13.75
CA MET A 296 -2.50 1.17 12.75
C MET A 296 -1.20 0.36 12.89
N ALA A 297 -0.73 0.11 14.10
CA ALA A 297 0.45 -0.73 14.34
C ALA A 297 0.19 -2.20 13.95
N ASP A 298 -1.02 -2.71 14.14
CA ASP A 298 -1.44 -4.05 13.71
C ASP A 298 -1.35 -4.22 12.18
N LEU A 299 -1.73 -3.18 11.42
CA LEU A 299 -1.58 -3.19 9.95
C LEU A 299 -0.13 -3.34 9.54
N SER A 300 0.78 -2.57 10.13
CA SER A 300 2.21 -2.66 9.86
C SER A 300 2.78 -4.05 10.19
N ASN A 301 2.30 -4.65 11.26
CA ASN A 301 2.76 -5.95 11.75
C ASN A 301 2.01 -7.14 11.14
N TYR A 302 1.13 -6.92 10.14
CA TYR A 302 0.33 -7.97 9.50
C TYR A 302 -0.53 -8.78 10.48
N ARG A 303 -0.99 -8.16 11.57
CA ARG A 303 -1.87 -8.76 12.55
C ARG A 303 -3.33 -8.59 12.11
N LYS A 304 -4.09 -9.67 12.15
CA LYS A 304 -5.51 -9.69 11.82
C LYS A 304 -6.37 -9.36 13.04
N GLU A 305 -7.62 -8.99 12.81
CA GLU A 305 -8.61 -8.71 13.86
C GLU A 305 -8.83 -9.90 14.82
N ASP A 306 -8.70 -11.14 14.32
CA ASP A 306 -8.83 -12.35 15.13
C ASP A 306 -7.59 -12.67 15.98
N GLY A 307 -6.57 -11.82 15.95
CA GLY A 307 -5.31 -11.97 16.69
C GLY A 307 -4.31 -12.91 16.05
N THR A 308 -4.58 -13.40 14.84
CA THR A 308 -3.60 -14.18 14.08
C THR A 308 -2.70 -13.28 13.23
N TYR A 309 -1.52 -13.78 12.88
CA TYR A 309 -0.57 -13.07 12.03
C TYR A 309 -0.43 -13.73 10.67
N LEU A 310 -0.28 -12.93 9.63
CA LEU A 310 0.20 -13.42 8.34
C LEU A 310 1.65 -13.90 8.47
N SER A 311 2.08 -14.79 7.60
CA SER A 311 3.45 -15.29 7.62
C SER A 311 4.50 -14.22 7.26
N SER A 312 4.05 -13.09 6.74
CA SER A 312 4.88 -11.92 6.41
C SER A 312 5.80 -11.51 7.55
N THR A 313 5.33 -11.59 8.80
CA THR A 313 6.11 -11.28 9.99
C THR A 313 7.36 -12.14 10.17
N ASP A 314 7.32 -13.42 9.77
CA ASP A 314 8.47 -14.32 9.80
C ASP A 314 9.21 -14.34 8.45
N SER A 315 8.47 -14.20 7.36
CA SER A 315 9.03 -14.25 6.00
C SER A 315 9.89 -13.03 5.67
N PHE A 316 9.52 -11.85 6.17
CA PHE A 316 10.25 -10.61 5.95
C PHE A 316 11.73 -10.71 6.36
N PRO A 317 12.07 -11.02 7.62
CA PRO A 317 13.47 -11.12 8.03
C PRO A 317 14.18 -12.31 7.38
N ILE A 318 13.53 -13.47 7.22
CA ILE A 318 14.16 -14.66 6.61
C ILE A 318 14.52 -14.41 5.14
N ILE A 319 13.63 -13.80 4.35
CA ILE A 319 13.92 -13.46 2.94
C ILE A 319 15.05 -12.43 2.85
N GLY A 320 15.03 -11.42 3.73
CA GLY A 320 16.07 -10.40 3.82
C GLY A 320 17.44 -11.00 4.13
N CYS A 321 17.52 -11.83 5.16
CA CYS A 321 18.74 -12.53 5.54
C CYS A 321 19.22 -13.48 4.45
N ALA A 322 18.34 -14.29 3.87
CA ALA A 322 18.68 -15.21 2.78
C ALA A 322 19.14 -14.51 1.51
N SER A 323 18.76 -13.24 1.33
CA SER A 323 19.15 -12.40 0.20
C SER A 323 20.38 -11.52 0.47
N GLY A 324 20.86 -11.46 1.71
CA GLY A 324 22.09 -10.79 2.12
C GLY A 324 21.94 -9.32 2.50
N PHE A 325 20.74 -8.70 2.42
CA PHE A 325 20.59 -7.28 2.73
C PHE A 325 20.36 -6.99 4.22
N PHE A 326 19.92 -7.97 5.04
CA PHE A 326 19.86 -7.81 6.51
C PHE A 326 21.06 -8.41 7.25
N SER A 327 21.94 -9.14 6.55
CA SER A 327 23.09 -9.81 7.18
C SER A 327 24.32 -8.93 7.39
N GLN A 328 24.22 -7.65 7.07
CA GLN A 328 25.35 -6.72 7.15
C GLN A 328 25.40 -6.03 8.52
N VAL A 329 26.55 -6.13 9.19
CA VAL A 329 26.83 -5.47 10.47
C VAL A 329 27.26 -4.03 10.21
N VAL A 330 26.84 -3.11 11.08
CA VAL A 330 27.28 -1.73 11.08
C VAL A 330 28.64 -1.63 11.81
N ASP A 331 29.65 -1.04 11.14
CA ASP A 331 31.01 -0.94 11.68
C ASP A 331 31.11 0.02 12.90
N ASP A 332 30.36 1.12 12.92
CA ASP A 332 30.35 2.14 13.98
C ASP A 332 28.92 2.51 14.38
N SER A 333 28.28 1.59 15.12
CA SER A 333 26.90 1.70 15.58
C SER A 333 26.64 2.96 16.43
N LYS A 334 27.57 3.33 17.31
CA LYS A 334 27.42 4.52 18.16
C LYS A 334 27.42 5.81 17.37
N ASN A 335 28.25 5.88 16.32
CA ASN A 335 28.25 7.03 15.42
C ASN A 335 26.98 7.03 14.55
N LEU A 336 26.49 5.86 14.13
CA LEU A 336 25.23 5.76 13.41
C LEU A 336 24.07 6.31 14.24
N VAL A 337 23.88 5.85 15.50
CA VAL A 337 22.82 6.36 16.39
C VAL A 337 22.93 7.87 16.56
N LYS A 338 24.14 8.42 16.71
CA LYS A 338 24.34 9.87 16.77
C LYS A 338 23.88 10.57 15.48
N LYS A 339 24.22 10.02 14.32
CA LYS A 339 23.76 10.57 13.02
C LYS A 339 22.27 10.46 12.82
N LEU A 340 21.66 9.32 13.21
CA LEU A 340 20.21 9.14 13.18
C LEU A 340 19.50 10.21 14.01
N LYS A 341 20.02 10.51 15.20
CA LYS A 341 19.50 11.60 16.05
C LYS A 341 19.57 12.98 15.40
N GLU A 342 20.59 13.24 14.57
CA GLU A 342 20.75 14.50 13.86
C GLU A 342 19.79 14.61 12.67
N VAL A 343 19.61 13.53 11.90
CA VAL A 343 18.82 13.54 10.66
C VAL A 343 17.33 13.24 10.88
N SER A 344 17.02 12.42 11.89
CA SER A 344 15.66 11.97 12.22
C SER A 344 15.36 12.14 13.71
N PRO A 345 15.21 13.38 14.20
CA PRO A 345 14.96 13.65 15.62
C PRO A 345 13.63 13.11 16.14
N THR A 346 12.76 12.65 15.26
CA THR A 346 11.49 12.01 15.62
C THR A 346 11.67 10.52 15.87
N PHE A 347 12.26 9.78 14.91
CA PHE A 347 12.26 8.32 14.88
C PHE A 347 13.55 7.66 15.42
N TYR A 348 14.54 8.43 15.86
CA TYR A 348 15.75 7.86 16.47
C TYR A 348 15.55 7.37 17.92
N ARG A 349 14.42 7.70 18.54
CA ARG A 349 14.22 7.61 20.01
C ARG A 349 14.40 6.18 20.55
N ASN A 350 14.03 5.19 19.75
CA ASN A 350 14.18 3.77 20.08
C ASN A 350 15.44 3.13 19.47
N ALA A 351 16.33 3.94 18.85
CA ALA A 351 17.54 3.43 18.24
C ALA A 351 18.68 3.31 19.26
N GLU A 352 19.13 2.09 19.50
CA GLU A 352 20.29 1.80 20.32
C GLU A 352 21.50 1.35 19.50
N ALA A 353 22.70 1.61 20.02
CA ALA A 353 23.92 1.20 19.32
C ALA A 353 24.00 -0.32 19.16
N GLN A 354 23.53 -1.06 20.15
CA GLN A 354 23.56 -2.52 20.15
C GLN A 354 22.68 -3.13 19.06
N ASP A 355 21.55 -2.50 18.72
CA ASP A 355 20.68 -2.94 17.61
C ASP A 355 21.38 -2.99 16.25
N TYR A 356 22.49 -2.23 16.12
CA TYR A 356 23.28 -2.15 14.90
C TYR A 356 24.62 -2.87 15.01
N GLU A 357 25.06 -3.25 16.23
CA GLU A 357 26.28 -4.03 16.45
C GLU A 357 26.03 -5.52 16.25
N ASP A 358 24.84 -5.99 16.62
CA ASP A 358 24.45 -7.38 16.47
C ASP A 358 24.01 -7.65 15.03
N LYS A 359 24.33 -8.85 14.56
CA LYS A 359 23.84 -9.31 13.26
C LYS A 359 22.32 -9.46 13.33
N SER A 360 21.63 -8.80 12.43
CA SER A 360 20.18 -9.01 12.27
C SER A 360 19.81 -10.39 11.73
N CYS A 361 20.78 -11.22 11.39
CA CYS A 361 20.60 -12.56 10.90
C CYS A 361 21.52 -13.55 11.65
N ASP A 362 21.02 -14.75 11.91
CA ASP A 362 21.77 -15.80 12.57
C ASP A 362 22.93 -16.36 11.72
N ASP A 363 23.73 -17.26 12.32
CA ASP A 363 24.91 -17.87 11.67
C ASP A 363 24.56 -18.69 10.42
N VAL A 364 23.30 -19.06 10.21
CA VAL A 364 22.85 -19.78 9.00
C VAL A 364 23.05 -18.92 7.76
N PHE A 365 22.98 -17.60 7.88
CA PHE A 365 23.02 -16.65 6.76
C PHE A 365 24.38 -15.95 6.57
N VAL A 366 25.40 -16.27 7.36
CA VAL A 366 26.69 -15.55 7.41
C VAL A 366 27.38 -15.36 6.05
N ASP A 367 27.17 -16.24 5.11
CA ASP A 367 27.80 -16.20 3.78
C ASP A 367 26.89 -15.57 2.69
N GLN A 368 25.69 -15.12 3.06
CA GLN A 368 24.76 -14.54 2.09
C GLN A 368 25.21 -13.15 1.64
N LYS A 369 25.03 -12.88 0.36
CA LYS A 369 25.43 -11.60 -0.25
C LYS A 369 24.32 -11.08 -1.16
N ILE A 370 24.21 -9.77 -1.21
CA ILE A 370 23.35 -9.06 -2.15
C ILE A 370 23.76 -9.44 -3.58
N LEU A 371 22.79 -9.87 -4.37
CA LEU A 371 23.02 -10.14 -5.79
C LEU A 371 23.10 -8.81 -6.55
N THR A 372 24.21 -8.56 -7.23
CA THR A 372 24.39 -7.37 -8.04
C THR A 372 23.46 -7.40 -9.25
N VAL A 373 22.54 -6.44 -9.32
CA VAL A 373 21.57 -6.34 -10.41
C VAL A 373 22.12 -5.57 -11.60
N LYS A 374 21.71 -6.00 -12.79
CA LYS A 374 21.99 -5.34 -14.08
C LYS A 374 21.02 -5.88 -15.11
N PHE A 375 20.77 -5.14 -16.17
CA PHE A 375 19.97 -5.63 -17.27
C PHE A 375 20.73 -5.60 -18.59
N ALA A 376 20.89 -6.77 -19.20
CA ALA A 376 21.59 -6.94 -20.49
C ALA A 376 20.63 -7.04 -21.68
N GLY A 377 19.31 -6.95 -21.43
CA GLY A 377 18.27 -7.01 -22.45
C GLY A 377 17.97 -5.64 -23.06
N SER A 378 16.95 -5.59 -23.92
CA SER A 378 16.50 -4.37 -24.61
C SER A 378 15.03 -4.04 -24.35
N ALA A 379 14.38 -4.77 -23.45
CA ALA A 379 12.99 -4.51 -23.06
C ALA A 379 12.90 -3.17 -22.29
N PRO A 380 11.84 -2.36 -22.46
CA PRO A 380 11.70 -1.13 -21.71
C PRO A 380 11.49 -1.41 -20.22
N ILE A 381 12.25 -0.71 -19.40
CA ILE A 381 12.12 -0.69 -17.94
C ILE A 381 11.85 0.74 -17.52
N ILE A 382 10.84 0.98 -16.71
CA ILE A 382 10.71 2.24 -16.00
C ILE A 382 10.94 2.00 -14.51
N VAL A 383 11.67 2.93 -13.91
CA VAL A 383 11.86 3.01 -12.46
C VAL A 383 11.13 4.27 -12.00
N ILE A 384 10.26 4.13 -11.02
CA ILE A 384 9.47 5.23 -10.48
C ILE A 384 9.99 5.54 -9.07
N GLY A 385 10.28 6.80 -8.81
CA GLY A 385 10.73 7.24 -7.49
C GLY A 385 10.01 8.48 -7.01
N GLY A 386 9.58 8.46 -5.75
CA GLY A 386 8.91 9.57 -5.08
C GLY A 386 9.88 10.54 -4.42
N LYS A 387 9.68 11.86 -4.62
CA LYS A 387 10.46 12.86 -3.90
C LYS A 387 10.24 12.85 -2.39
N ASN A 388 9.06 12.39 -1.97
CA ASN A 388 8.64 12.37 -0.58
C ASN A 388 8.31 10.94 -0.11
N ASP A 389 8.88 9.95 -0.78
CA ASP A 389 8.76 8.54 -0.37
C ASP A 389 9.53 8.32 0.94
N PRO A 390 8.85 7.91 2.03
CA PRO A 390 9.49 7.67 3.32
C PRO A 390 10.32 6.39 3.37
N ALA A 391 9.84 5.33 2.71
CA ALA A 391 10.38 3.99 2.84
C ALA A 391 11.51 3.69 1.86
N THR A 392 11.36 4.17 0.60
CA THR A 392 12.37 4.02 -0.46
C THR A 392 12.67 5.38 -1.09
N PRO A 393 13.54 6.18 -0.48
CA PRO A 393 13.85 7.54 -0.93
C PRO A 393 14.30 7.58 -2.39
N LEU A 394 13.95 8.66 -3.11
CA LEU A 394 14.17 8.87 -4.54
C LEU A 394 15.59 8.46 -5.02
N ARG A 395 16.59 8.67 -4.18
CA ARG A 395 17.99 8.30 -4.48
C ARG A 395 18.14 6.83 -4.88
N TRP A 396 17.45 5.92 -4.20
CA TRP A 396 17.52 4.48 -4.54
C TRP A 396 16.89 4.19 -5.90
N SER A 397 15.86 4.94 -6.29
CA SER A 397 15.30 4.84 -7.66
C SER A 397 16.26 5.37 -8.72
N GLU A 398 17.02 6.41 -8.42
CA GLU A 398 18.10 6.93 -9.29
C GLU A 398 19.21 5.88 -9.46
N GLU A 399 19.64 5.24 -8.37
CA GLU A 399 20.65 4.19 -8.35
C GLU A 399 20.17 2.93 -9.08
N MET A 400 18.96 2.47 -8.82
CA MET A 400 18.34 1.35 -9.53
C MET A 400 18.28 1.63 -11.05
N THR A 401 17.89 2.83 -11.45
CA THR A 401 17.85 3.22 -12.88
C THR A 401 19.23 3.09 -13.51
N ALA A 402 20.26 3.59 -12.83
CA ALA A 402 21.65 3.50 -13.31
C ALA A 402 22.14 2.04 -13.39
N ASN A 403 21.82 1.22 -12.40
CA ASN A 403 22.19 -0.20 -12.36
C ASN A 403 21.51 -1.00 -13.47
N MET A 404 20.26 -0.67 -13.81
CA MET A 404 19.53 -1.33 -14.90
C MET A 404 19.95 -0.87 -16.30
N GLY A 405 20.76 0.19 -16.41
CA GLY A 405 21.42 0.63 -17.64
C GLY A 405 20.51 1.31 -18.66
N ASP A 406 20.95 1.38 -19.92
CA ASP A 406 20.35 2.21 -20.99
C ASP A 406 18.88 1.89 -21.32
N SER A 407 18.38 0.73 -20.91
CA SER A 407 16.98 0.34 -21.11
C SER A 407 16.04 0.87 -20.04
N ALA A 408 16.57 1.43 -18.95
CA ALA A 408 15.81 1.95 -17.83
C ALA A 408 15.63 3.47 -17.92
N VAL A 409 14.44 3.95 -17.58
CA VAL A 409 14.10 5.38 -17.55
C VAL A 409 13.48 5.71 -16.21
N LEU A 410 14.01 6.75 -15.52
CA LEU A 410 13.46 7.27 -14.28
C LEU A 410 12.23 8.13 -14.54
N VAL A 411 11.17 7.86 -13.79
CA VAL A 411 9.98 8.71 -13.65
C VAL A 411 9.95 9.23 -12.21
N THR A 412 9.95 10.54 -12.03
CA THR A 412 9.90 11.14 -10.70
C THR A 412 8.47 11.54 -10.34
N TYR A 413 7.96 11.06 -9.20
CA TYR A 413 6.73 11.54 -8.60
C TYR A 413 7.02 12.62 -7.56
N THR A 414 6.22 13.68 -7.50
CA THR A 414 6.44 14.81 -6.58
C THR A 414 5.42 14.91 -5.45
N GLY A 415 4.47 13.98 -5.37
CA GLY A 415 3.54 13.85 -4.26
C GLY A 415 4.11 13.11 -3.07
N GLU A 416 3.26 12.76 -2.15
CA GLU A 416 3.58 12.08 -0.90
C GLU A 416 3.44 10.55 -1.04
N GLY A 417 4.02 9.83 -0.08
CA GLY A 417 3.79 8.41 0.13
C GLY A 417 4.69 7.47 -0.63
N HIS A 418 4.35 6.18 -0.57
CA HIS A 418 5.09 5.03 -1.07
C HIS A 418 4.19 4.16 -1.97
N GLY A 419 4.67 3.79 -3.17
CA GLY A 419 3.85 3.11 -4.17
C GLY A 419 3.03 4.09 -5.02
N HIS A 420 3.58 4.55 -6.14
CA HIS A 420 3.06 5.69 -6.88
C HIS A 420 2.14 5.33 -8.05
N VAL A 421 2.14 4.06 -8.50
CA VAL A 421 1.25 3.59 -9.56
C VAL A 421 -0.21 3.71 -9.13
N ALA A 422 -0.53 3.34 -7.89
CA ALA A 422 -1.88 3.48 -7.34
C ALA A 422 -2.21 4.93 -6.90
N ALA A 423 -1.18 5.75 -6.60
CA ALA A 423 -1.36 7.11 -6.07
C ALA A 423 -1.47 8.20 -7.15
N SER A 424 -1.18 7.90 -8.43
CA SER A 424 -1.11 8.94 -9.47
C SER A 424 -1.53 8.44 -10.85
N ARG A 425 -2.55 9.06 -11.41
CA ARG A 425 -3.00 8.79 -12.79
C ARG A 425 -1.90 9.06 -13.83
N CYS A 426 -1.04 10.05 -13.59
CA CYS A 426 0.11 10.31 -14.45
C CYS A 426 1.05 9.10 -14.47
N VAL A 427 1.36 8.55 -13.30
CA VAL A 427 2.24 7.38 -13.14
C VAL A 427 1.56 6.12 -13.70
N ALA A 428 0.30 5.86 -13.36
CA ALA A 428 -0.48 4.73 -13.86
C ALA A 428 -0.56 4.72 -15.40
N LYS A 429 -0.85 5.87 -16.01
CA LYS A 429 -0.89 6.01 -17.47
C LYS A 429 0.46 5.69 -18.12
N ILE A 430 1.58 6.15 -17.55
CA ILE A 430 2.92 5.84 -18.04
C ILE A 430 3.19 4.33 -17.94
N ALA A 431 2.91 3.72 -16.79
CA ALA A 431 3.05 2.29 -16.56
C ALA A 431 2.21 1.47 -17.56
N GLY A 432 0.96 1.86 -17.76
CA GLY A 432 0.07 1.25 -18.75
C GLY A 432 0.59 1.33 -20.19
N LEU A 433 1.19 2.47 -20.59
CA LEU A 433 1.82 2.62 -21.91
C LEU A 433 3.06 1.73 -22.08
N VAL A 434 3.84 1.53 -21.03
CA VAL A 434 4.97 0.60 -21.04
C VAL A 434 4.49 -0.83 -21.32
N PHE A 435 3.42 -1.28 -20.67
CA PHE A 435 2.87 -2.62 -20.88
C PHE A 435 2.17 -2.76 -22.25
N THR A 436 1.35 -1.79 -22.64
CA THR A 436 0.49 -1.91 -23.82
C THR A 436 1.17 -1.54 -25.13
N LYS A 437 2.13 -0.61 -25.10
CA LYS A 437 2.79 -0.04 -26.28
C LYS A 437 4.30 -0.30 -26.32
N LYS A 438 4.88 -0.84 -25.24
CA LYS A 438 6.35 -0.93 -25.06
C LYS A 438 7.04 0.44 -25.21
N GLN A 439 6.36 1.48 -24.77
CA GLN A 439 6.77 2.86 -24.91
C GLN A 439 7.29 3.38 -23.57
N ALA A 440 8.60 3.54 -23.45
CA ALA A 440 9.20 4.26 -22.33
C ALA A 440 8.90 5.77 -22.42
N PRO A 441 8.72 6.46 -21.30
CA PRO A 441 8.61 7.92 -21.27
C PRO A 441 9.93 8.58 -21.67
N LYS A 442 9.91 9.90 -21.83
CA LYS A 442 11.16 10.67 -22.04
C LYS A 442 11.94 10.73 -20.72
N GLU A 443 13.27 10.74 -20.84
CA GLU A 443 14.13 11.04 -19.70
C GLU A 443 13.74 12.38 -19.04
N GLY A 444 13.78 12.42 -17.69
CA GLY A 444 13.36 13.58 -16.91
C GLY A 444 11.85 13.78 -16.81
N THR A 445 11.06 12.76 -17.12
CA THR A 445 9.61 12.80 -16.91
C THR A 445 9.27 12.95 -15.43
N VAL A 446 8.41 13.94 -15.11
CA VAL A 446 7.94 14.23 -13.75
C VAL A 446 6.42 14.17 -13.73
N CYS A 447 5.89 13.33 -12.84
CA CYS A 447 4.49 13.31 -12.46
C CYS A 447 4.25 14.13 -11.20
N LYS A 448 3.17 14.90 -11.18
CA LYS A 448 2.73 15.67 -10.00
C LYS A 448 1.59 14.92 -9.30
N PRO A 449 1.31 15.26 -8.03
CA PRO A 449 0.08 14.82 -7.38
C PRO A 449 -1.14 15.17 -8.24
N ASP A 450 -2.10 14.28 -8.25
CA ASP A 450 -3.37 14.56 -8.90
C ASP A 450 -4.04 15.71 -8.14
N VAL A 451 -4.39 16.75 -8.86
CA VAL A 451 -5.11 17.87 -8.25
C VAL A 451 -6.55 17.40 -8.09
N PRO A 452 -7.12 17.45 -6.87
CA PRO A 452 -8.53 17.20 -6.69
C PRO A 452 -9.31 18.09 -7.66
N VAL A 453 -10.20 17.49 -8.44
CA VAL A 453 -11.09 18.29 -9.29
C VAL A 453 -11.97 19.10 -8.34
N ALA A 454 -11.88 20.40 -8.42
CA ALA A 454 -12.71 21.26 -7.57
C ALA A 454 -14.20 20.98 -7.86
N GLU A 455 -14.99 20.76 -6.81
CA GLU A 455 -16.44 20.64 -6.97
C GLU A 455 -16.97 21.85 -7.75
N PRO A 456 -17.88 21.65 -8.72
CA PRO A 456 -18.46 22.77 -9.44
C PRO A 456 -19.15 23.73 -8.48
N SER A 457 -18.90 25.02 -8.60
CA SER A 457 -19.48 26.05 -7.70
C SER A 457 -21.01 26.03 -7.63
N TRP A 458 -21.67 25.48 -8.64
CA TRP A 458 -23.13 25.29 -8.68
C TRP A 458 -23.61 24.05 -7.91
N TRP A 459 -22.74 23.08 -7.64
CA TRP A 459 -23.07 21.75 -7.10
C TRP A 459 -23.73 21.86 -5.71
N ASP A 460 -23.09 22.54 -4.77
CA ASP A 460 -23.66 22.78 -3.45
C ASP A 460 -25.00 23.52 -3.48
N THR A 461 -25.14 24.45 -4.43
CA THR A 461 -26.38 25.19 -4.58
C THR A 461 -27.49 24.30 -5.14
N ALA A 462 -27.18 23.46 -6.12
CA ALA A 462 -28.11 22.47 -6.67
C ALA A 462 -28.56 21.47 -5.60
N ILE A 463 -27.61 20.94 -4.82
CA ILE A 463 -27.87 19.99 -3.73
C ILE A 463 -28.77 20.64 -2.65
N ARG A 464 -28.46 21.84 -2.20
CA ARG A 464 -29.33 22.56 -1.24
C ARG A 464 -30.73 22.77 -1.78
N ASN A 465 -30.89 23.08 -3.06
CA ASN A 465 -32.18 23.28 -3.71
C ASN A 465 -33.01 22.01 -3.91
N ILE A 466 -32.37 20.82 -3.88
CA ILE A 466 -33.07 19.53 -3.89
C ILE A 466 -33.83 19.34 -2.56
N GLY A 467 -33.35 19.94 -1.46
CA GLY A 467 -33.94 19.83 -0.12
C GLY A 467 -33.39 18.63 0.67
N GLY A 468 -34.01 18.37 1.82
CA GLY A 468 -33.59 17.29 2.75
C GLY A 468 -32.41 17.69 3.64
N THR A 469 -31.90 16.72 4.41
CA THR A 469 -30.76 16.86 5.30
C THR A 469 -29.54 16.15 4.72
N ASN A 470 -28.34 16.66 4.98
CA ASN A 470 -27.13 15.91 4.72
C ASN A 470 -27.16 14.63 5.56
N VAL A 471 -26.69 13.55 4.99
CA VAL A 471 -26.44 12.31 5.71
C VAL A 471 -24.94 12.22 5.84
N ASP A 472 -24.44 12.47 7.06
CA ASP A 472 -23.08 12.13 7.41
C ASP A 472 -23.09 10.60 7.58
N THR A 473 -22.46 9.93 6.64
CA THR A 473 -22.22 8.49 6.67
C THR A 473 -20.72 8.31 6.71
N GLU A 474 -20.24 7.17 7.13
CA GLU A 474 -18.86 6.76 6.83
C GLU A 474 -18.59 6.81 5.32
N LEU A 475 -19.64 6.76 4.50
CA LEU A 475 -19.65 7.04 3.07
C LEU A 475 -19.77 8.54 2.75
N GLY A 476 -19.58 9.44 3.72
CA GLY A 476 -19.64 10.89 3.54
C GLY A 476 -18.74 11.35 2.41
N ASN A 477 -19.15 12.36 1.69
CA ASN A 477 -18.41 13.10 0.66
C ASN A 477 -17.24 12.34 0.01
N TYR A 478 -17.52 11.17 -0.56
CA TYR A 478 -16.49 10.35 -1.19
C TYR A 478 -16.03 10.97 -2.50
N TYR A 479 -14.73 11.15 -2.57
CA TYR A 479 -13.98 11.28 -3.80
C TYR A 479 -13.62 9.86 -4.23
N PHE A 480 -14.07 9.40 -5.39
CA PHE A 480 -13.73 8.08 -5.89
C PHE A 480 -13.49 8.15 -7.39
N SER A 481 -12.69 7.24 -7.89
CA SER A 481 -12.41 7.11 -9.31
C SER A 481 -13.20 5.92 -9.85
N ILE A 482 -13.98 6.13 -10.89
CA ILE A 482 -14.59 5.06 -11.68
C ILE A 482 -14.04 5.18 -13.08
N ASP A 483 -13.51 4.11 -13.65
CA ASP A 483 -12.91 4.06 -14.99
C ASP A 483 -11.84 5.16 -15.20
N SER A 484 -11.04 5.44 -14.17
CA SER A 484 -9.99 6.48 -14.18
C SER A 484 -10.53 7.91 -14.31
N VAL A 485 -11.78 8.15 -13.96
CA VAL A 485 -12.40 9.48 -13.90
C VAL A 485 -12.80 9.80 -12.46
N ASP A 486 -12.34 10.93 -11.95
CA ASP A 486 -12.71 11.41 -10.62
C ASP A 486 -14.20 11.75 -10.57
N ALA A 487 -14.86 11.34 -9.51
CA ALA A 487 -16.26 11.61 -9.29
C ALA A 487 -16.51 12.16 -7.87
N PHE A 488 -17.52 12.99 -7.74
CA PHE A 488 -18.00 13.48 -6.45
C PHE A 488 -19.29 12.78 -6.08
N ALA A 489 -19.40 12.32 -4.84
CA ALA A 489 -20.63 11.77 -4.30
C ALA A 489 -21.20 12.68 -3.22
N ARG A 490 -22.52 12.84 -3.20
CA ARG A 490 -23.27 13.51 -2.15
C ARG A 490 -24.50 12.70 -1.80
N TYR A 491 -24.73 12.51 -0.53
CA TYR A 491 -25.87 11.76 -0.03
C TYR A 491 -26.85 12.70 0.67
N ARG A 492 -28.14 12.58 0.34
CA ARG A 492 -29.21 13.38 0.92
C ARG A 492 -30.37 12.50 1.37
N ALA A 493 -30.86 12.72 2.58
CA ALA A 493 -32.11 12.15 3.05
C ALA A 493 -33.26 13.14 2.74
N ILE A 494 -34.17 12.75 1.86
CA ILE A 494 -35.25 13.63 1.37
C ILE A 494 -36.60 12.99 1.69
N PRO A 495 -37.51 13.69 2.41
CA PRO A 495 -38.87 13.19 2.62
C PRO A 495 -39.65 13.08 1.30
N GLY A 496 -40.33 11.97 1.09
CA GLY A 496 -41.15 11.76 -0.08
C GLY A 496 -41.12 10.33 -0.64
N SER A 497 -41.68 10.16 -1.82
CA SER A 497 -41.56 8.91 -2.58
C SER A 497 -40.38 8.98 -3.55
N GLN A 498 -39.82 7.84 -3.94
CA GLN A 498 -38.74 7.75 -4.95
C GLN A 498 -39.05 8.59 -6.20
N THR A 499 -40.27 8.44 -6.75
CA THR A 499 -40.71 9.17 -7.94
C THR A 499 -40.74 10.69 -7.73
N SER A 500 -41.23 11.17 -6.58
CA SER A 500 -41.33 12.61 -6.30
C SER A 500 -39.94 13.23 -6.06
N VAL A 501 -39.07 12.49 -5.38
CA VAL A 501 -37.68 12.89 -5.11
C VAL A 501 -36.89 12.91 -6.42
N PHE A 502 -36.97 11.86 -7.23
CA PHE A 502 -36.32 11.81 -8.53
C PHE A 502 -36.76 12.97 -9.45
N ALA A 503 -38.07 13.26 -9.50
CA ALA A 503 -38.57 14.40 -10.30
C ALA A 503 -38.06 15.77 -9.79
N SER A 504 -37.80 15.90 -8.49
CA SER A 504 -37.20 17.11 -7.92
C SER A 504 -35.73 17.23 -8.30
N VAL A 505 -34.95 16.16 -8.18
CA VAL A 505 -33.54 16.09 -8.57
C VAL A 505 -33.39 16.41 -10.07
N SER A 506 -34.16 15.73 -10.92
CA SER A 506 -34.15 15.92 -12.38
C SER A 506 -34.39 17.39 -12.75
N ARG A 507 -35.35 18.04 -12.12
CA ARG A 507 -35.62 19.49 -12.38
C ARG A 507 -34.43 20.37 -12.00
N GLN A 508 -33.72 20.07 -10.91
CA GLN A 508 -32.54 20.85 -10.51
C GLN A 508 -31.37 20.63 -11.47
N LEU A 509 -31.14 19.40 -11.91
CA LEU A 509 -30.10 19.08 -12.87
C LEU A 509 -30.38 19.74 -14.23
N THR A 510 -31.61 19.63 -14.74
CA THR A 510 -32.03 20.31 -15.99
C THR A 510 -31.85 21.84 -15.90
N LYS A 511 -32.15 22.44 -14.76
CA LYS A 511 -31.93 23.88 -14.54
C LYS A 511 -30.45 24.26 -14.59
N ASN A 512 -29.55 23.34 -14.26
CA ASN A 512 -28.10 23.53 -14.32
C ASN A 512 -27.47 22.99 -15.61
N GLY A 513 -28.27 22.73 -16.65
CA GLY A 513 -27.78 22.40 -17.98
C GLY A 513 -27.52 20.91 -18.24
N PHE A 514 -28.06 20.01 -17.41
CA PHE A 514 -27.96 18.58 -17.62
C PHE A 514 -29.25 18.02 -18.20
N ALA A 515 -29.14 17.20 -19.24
CA ALA A 515 -30.24 16.49 -19.86
C ALA A 515 -30.24 15.01 -19.44
N PHE A 516 -31.41 14.43 -19.24
CA PHE A 516 -31.55 13.02 -18.95
C PHE A 516 -31.20 12.19 -20.16
N GLU A 517 -30.23 11.30 -20.05
CA GLU A 517 -29.74 10.44 -21.13
C GLU A 517 -30.28 9.01 -21.07
N GLY A 518 -30.69 8.55 -19.88
CA GLY A 518 -31.22 7.22 -19.73
C GLY A 518 -30.89 6.55 -18.40
N SER A 519 -31.23 5.28 -18.32
CA SER A 519 -30.92 4.41 -17.19
C SER A 519 -30.45 3.06 -17.71
N THR A 520 -29.61 2.40 -16.92
CA THR A 520 -29.27 1.00 -17.17
C THR A 520 -30.39 0.03 -16.75
N SER A 521 -31.45 0.54 -16.09
CA SER A 521 -32.65 -0.16 -15.70
C SER A 521 -33.88 0.74 -15.85
N GLU A 522 -35.04 0.15 -16.18
CA GLU A 522 -36.32 0.85 -16.21
C GLU A 522 -36.79 1.28 -14.80
N ASP A 523 -36.29 0.63 -13.75
CA ASP A 523 -36.58 0.96 -12.35
C ASP A 523 -35.46 1.85 -11.79
N PRO A 524 -35.75 3.11 -11.42
CA PRO A 524 -34.76 4.03 -10.84
C PRO A 524 -34.12 3.53 -9.53
N SER A 525 -34.75 2.58 -8.82
CA SER A 525 -34.20 1.98 -7.61
C SER A 525 -33.15 0.90 -7.87
N MET A 526 -33.04 0.43 -9.11
CA MET A 526 -32.20 -0.72 -9.48
C MET A 526 -30.89 -0.30 -10.17
N ALA A 527 -30.78 0.94 -10.62
CA ALA A 527 -29.57 1.47 -11.27
C ALA A 527 -29.53 2.99 -11.29
N PRO A 528 -28.35 3.61 -11.36
CA PRO A 528 -28.23 5.06 -11.49
C PRO A 528 -28.94 5.56 -12.75
N GLN A 529 -29.56 6.74 -12.62
CA GLN A 529 -30.12 7.49 -13.73
C GLN A 529 -29.09 8.53 -14.18
N TRP A 530 -28.78 8.57 -15.46
CA TRP A 530 -27.72 9.40 -16.01
C TRP A 530 -28.24 10.69 -16.61
N PHE A 531 -27.53 11.78 -16.32
CA PHE A 531 -27.75 13.10 -16.88
C PHE A 531 -26.46 13.62 -17.48
N GLN A 532 -26.48 14.02 -18.74
CA GLN A 532 -25.34 14.58 -19.46
C GLN A 532 -25.42 16.10 -19.52
N SER A 533 -24.28 16.77 -19.45
CA SER A 533 -24.21 18.22 -19.61
C SER A 533 -24.50 18.60 -21.07
N ALA A 534 -25.35 19.61 -21.26
CA ALA A 534 -25.64 20.16 -22.59
C ALA A 534 -24.49 21.00 -23.17
N THR A 535 -23.53 21.40 -22.32
CA THR A 535 -22.39 22.26 -22.70
C THR A 535 -21.07 21.51 -22.72
N ASP A 536 -21.00 20.33 -22.11
CA ASP A 536 -19.81 19.50 -22.04
C ASP A 536 -20.20 18.02 -22.09
N GLU A 537 -19.99 17.39 -23.22
CA GLU A 537 -20.39 16.00 -23.49
C GLU A 537 -19.68 14.96 -22.60
N ASN A 538 -18.62 15.36 -21.89
CA ASN A 538 -17.90 14.48 -20.98
C ASN A 538 -18.30 14.64 -19.50
N ALA A 539 -19.16 15.62 -19.18
CA ALA A 539 -19.63 15.81 -17.81
C ALA A 539 -20.94 15.05 -17.59
N LEU A 540 -20.94 14.12 -16.65
CA LEU A 540 -22.07 13.26 -16.31
C LEU A 540 -22.49 13.44 -14.86
N VAL A 541 -23.79 13.30 -14.59
CA VAL A 541 -24.34 13.18 -13.23
C VAL A 541 -25.15 11.89 -13.13
N GLY A 542 -24.73 10.99 -12.26
CA GLY A 542 -25.50 9.82 -11.85
C GLY A 542 -26.39 10.15 -10.66
N VAL A 543 -27.62 9.71 -10.70
CA VAL A 543 -28.59 9.87 -9.62
C VAL A 543 -29.13 8.52 -9.21
N TRP A 544 -28.85 8.14 -7.97
CA TRP A 544 -29.39 6.92 -7.38
C TRP A 544 -30.39 7.30 -6.28
N VAL A 545 -31.59 6.72 -6.34
CA VAL A 545 -32.69 7.07 -5.43
C VAL A 545 -33.21 5.80 -4.78
N GLU A 546 -32.87 5.58 -3.51
CA GLU A 546 -33.18 4.34 -2.81
C GLU A 546 -33.83 4.54 -1.44
N THR A 547 -34.50 3.50 -0.93
CA THR A 547 -34.95 3.48 0.46
C THR A 547 -33.81 3.03 1.39
N PRO A 548 -33.73 3.56 2.62
CA PRO A 548 -32.73 3.12 3.59
C PRO A 548 -32.75 1.59 3.83
N ASP A 549 -33.94 1.00 3.84
CA ASP A 549 -34.11 -0.45 4.02
C ASP A 549 -33.53 -1.29 2.86
N SER A 550 -33.52 -0.75 1.65
CA SER A 550 -32.96 -1.40 0.47
C SER A 550 -31.43 -1.41 0.52
N LEU A 551 -30.83 -0.28 0.88
CA LEU A 551 -29.37 -0.15 1.00
C LEU A 551 -28.82 -0.99 2.16
N ALA A 552 -29.50 -1.01 3.31
CA ALA A 552 -29.09 -1.83 4.45
C ALA A 552 -29.14 -3.34 4.15
N LYS A 553 -30.14 -3.80 3.38
CA LYS A 553 -30.22 -5.21 2.95
C LYS A 553 -29.07 -5.64 2.03
N ASN A 554 -28.52 -4.70 1.28
CA ASN A 554 -27.43 -4.96 0.34
C ASN A 554 -26.04 -4.74 0.96
N GLY A 555 -25.96 -4.43 2.27
CA GLY A 555 -24.70 -4.18 2.96
C GLY A 555 -23.98 -2.91 2.48
N MET A 556 -24.69 -2.01 1.80
CA MET A 556 -24.11 -0.78 1.20
C MET A 556 -24.25 0.44 2.09
N TYR A 557 -24.92 0.31 3.25
CA TYR A 557 -25.19 1.45 4.11
C TYR A 557 -25.60 1.03 5.53
N GLU A 558 -24.88 1.50 6.53
CA GLU A 558 -25.29 1.56 7.93
C GLU A 558 -25.32 3.03 8.38
N PRO A 559 -26.50 3.61 8.61
CA PRO A 559 -26.56 5.00 9.03
C PRO A 559 -26.13 5.17 10.49
N ASP A 560 -25.32 6.18 10.78
CA ASP A 560 -24.97 6.65 12.12
C ASP A 560 -26.17 7.29 12.87
N GLY A 561 -27.35 6.80 12.66
CA GLY A 561 -28.58 7.25 13.31
C GLY A 561 -29.85 6.81 12.59
N GLU A 562 -30.98 6.80 13.30
CA GLU A 562 -32.28 6.53 12.71
C GLU A 562 -32.69 7.65 11.75
N LEU A 563 -32.75 7.36 10.45
CA LEU A 563 -33.37 8.27 9.49
C LEU A 563 -34.88 8.37 9.73
N PRO A 564 -35.49 9.55 9.57
CA PRO A 564 -36.94 9.71 9.72
C PRO A 564 -37.71 8.78 8.79
N LYS A 565 -38.77 8.14 9.27
CA LYS A 565 -39.63 7.28 8.44
C LYS A 565 -40.16 8.04 7.23
N GLY A 566 -40.12 7.40 6.07
CA GLY A 566 -40.57 7.99 4.81
C GLY A 566 -39.54 8.89 4.14
N THR A 567 -38.28 8.75 4.52
CA THR A 567 -37.14 9.41 3.87
C THR A 567 -36.61 8.54 2.73
N ILE A 568 -36.22 9.16 1.64
CA ILE A 568 -35.54 8.54 0.50
C ILE A 568 -34.08 9.01 0.53
N LEU A 569 -33.14 8.09 0.40
CA LEU A 569 -31.76 8.41 0.19
C LEU A 569 -31.49 8.69 -1.28
N VAL A 570 -30.82 9.79 -1.54
CA VAL A 570 -30.36 10.18 -2.88
C VAL A 570 -28.84 10.22 -2.85
N ALA A 571 -28.22 9.37 -3.63
CA ALA A 571 -26.81 9.46 -3.95
C ALA A 571 -26.68 10.21 -5.28
N LEU A 572 -25.91 11.27 -5.29
CA LEU A 572 -25.62 12.10 -6.45
C LEU A 572 -24.15 11.96 -6.77
N TYR A 573 -23.85 11.49 -7.96
CA TYR A 573 -22.49 11.32 -8.46
C TYR A 573 -22.24 12.31 -9.58
N TYR A 574 -21.19 13.09 -9.51
CA TYR A 574 -20.78 13.99 -10.56
C TYR A 574 -19.42 13.56 -11.14
N TRP A 575 -19.40 13.31 -12.42
CA TRP A 575 -18.18 13.07 -13.19
C TRP A 575 -17.85 14.34 -13.97
N PRO A 576 -16.75 15.02 -13.62
CA PRO A 576 -16.28 16.16 -14.38
C PRO A 576 -15.76 15.71 -15.75
N PRO A 577 -15.73 16.64 -16.74
CA PRO A 577 -15.17 16.32 -18.05
C PRO A 577 -13.71 15.90 -17.93
N SER A 578 -13.35 14.84 -18.64
CA SER A 578 -11.96 14.43 -18.80
C SER A 578 -11.18 15.54 -19.52
N LYS A 579 -10.18 16.11 -18.87
CA LYS A 579 -9.29 17.12 -19.45
C LYS A 579 -8.39 16.55 -20.53
#